data_10672d66de44056eede77c03e4ae09b8
#
_entry.id   10672d66de44056eede77c03e4ae09b8
#
_cell.length_a   1.000
_cell.length_b   1.000
_cell.length_c   1.000
_cell.angle_alpha   90.00
_cell.angle_beta   90.00
_cell.angle_gamma   90.00
#
_symmetry.space_group_name_H-M   'P 1'
#
loop_
_entity.id
_entity.type
_entity.pdbx_description
1 polymer ?
#
loop_
_entity_poly.entity_id
_entity_poly.type
_entity_poly.pdbx_seq_one_letter_code
_entity_poly.pdbx_strand_id
1 'polypeptide(L)' 'MYTGTVKWFNAEKGYGFIANDDGTDDVFVHFSAIVADGYKKLEEGQKVTFDTEPDPRGSRGVRAVNVVAQS' A
#
# COMPACT_ATOMS: atom_id res chain seq x y z
N MET A 1 -3.76 8.88 9.09
CA MET A 1 -2.64 8.00 8.70
C MET A 1 -2.85 6.62 9.29
N TYR A 2 -2.62 5.61 8.50
CA TYR A 2 -2.78 4.22 8.91
C TYR A 2 -1.45 3.51 8.87
N THR A 3 -1.33 2.41 9.60
CA THR A 3 -0.18 1.53 9.51
C THR A 3 -0.63 0.17 9.02
N GLY A 4 0.26 -0.50 8.30
CA GLY A 4 -0.03 -1.83 7.79
C GLY A 4 1.23 -2.56 7.41
N THR A 5 1.03 -3.80 6.95
CA THR A 5 2.12 -4.66 6.50
C THR A 5 1.83 -5.07 5.06
N VAL A 6 2.83 -4.97 4.19
CA VAL A 6 2.65 -5.36 2.79
C VAL A 6 2.37 -6.85 2.73
N LYS A 7 1.21 -7.18 2.17
CA LYS A 7 0.81 -8.58 1.99
C LYS A 7 1.55 -9.19 0.81
N TRP A 8 1.54 -8.48 -0.31
CA TRP A 8 2.36 -8.79 -1.48
C TRP A 8 2.41 -7.57 -2.39
N PHE A 9 3.40 -7.51 -3.23
CA PHE A 9 3.53 -6.42 -4.19
C PHE A 9 4.21 -6.96 -5.44
N ASN A 10 3.63 -6.67 -6.60
CA ASN A 10 4.18 -7.08 -7.88
C ASN A 10 4.82 -5.85 -8.54
N ALA A 11 6.14 -5.78 -8.47
CA ALA A 11 6.87 -4.63 -9.02
C ALA A 11 6.75 -4.54 -10.55
N GLU A 12 6.56 -5.67 -11.20
CA GLU A 12 6.43 -5.73 -12.65
C GLU A 12 5.11 -5.12 -13.10
N LYS A 13 4.03 -5.42 -12.41
CA LYS A 13 2.71 -4.86 -12.70
C LYS A 13 2.46 -3.53 -12.00
N GLY A 14 3.24 -3.25 -10.95
CA GLY A 14 3.16 -1.97 -10.25
C GLY A 14 2.06 -1.85 -9.23
N TYR A 15 1.56 -2.95 -8.67
CA TYR A 15 0.52 -2.88 -7.65
C TYR A 15 0.62 -4.05 -6.66
N GLY A 16 -0.10 -3.92 -5.56
CA GLY A 16 -0.16 -4.94 -4.55
C GLY A 16 -1.22 -4.63 -3.50
N PHE A 17 -1.10 -5.28 -2.35
CA PHE A 17 -2.04 -5.09 -1.25
C PHE A 17 -1.30 -4.94 0.07
N ILE A 18 -1.87 -4.13 0.94
CA ILE A 18 -1.36 -3.90 2.30
C ILE A 18 -2.40 -4.45 3.27
N ALA A 19 -1.97 -5.31 4.18
CA ALA A 19 -2.83 -5.78 5.27
C ALA A 19 -2.87 -4.70 6.35
N ASN A 20 -4.07 -4.21 6.64
CA ASN A 20 -4.25 -3.12 7.59
C ASN A 20 -4.07 -3.63 9.02
N ASP A 21 -3.26 -2.94 9.81
CA ASP A 21 -2.97 -3.36 11.18
C ASP A 21 -4.17 -3.31 12.12
N ASP A 22 -5.21 -2.56 11.75
CA ASP A 22 -6.42 -2.48 12.58
C ASP A 22 -7.36 -3.66 12.38
N GLY A 23 -6.99 -4.63 11.55
CA GLY A 23 -7.78 -5.82 11.31
C GLY A 23 -8.87 -5.67 10.24
N THR A 24 -8.92 -4.53 9.58
CA THR A 24 -9.84 -4.35 8.45
C THR A 24 -9.28 -5.01 7.19
N ASP A 25 -10.05 -4.96 6.11
CA ASP A 25 -9.64 -5.62 4.87
C ASP A 25 -8.38 -5.00 4.27
N ASP A 26 -7.74 -5.79 3.41
CA ASP A 26 -6.55 -5.36 2.70
C ASP A 26 -6.84 -4.12 1.85
N VAL A 27 -5.84 -3.26 1.72
CA VAL A 27 -5.96 -2.02 0.97
C VAL A 27 -5.12 -2.13 -0.30
N PHE A 28 -5.71 -1.79 -1.43
CA PHE A 28 -5.01 -1.76 -2.71
C PHE A 28 -3.96 -0.66 -2.71
N VAL A 29 -2.77 -0.96 -3.24
CA VAL A 29 -1.69 0.02 -3.40
C VAL A 29 -1.12 -0.07 -4.81
N HIS A 30 -0.91 1.09 -5.44
CA HIS A 30 -0.27 1.20 -6.73
C HIS A 30 1.09 1.86 -6.56
N PHE A 31 2.06 1.53 -7.45
CA PHE A 31 3.41 2.07 -7.28
C PHE A 31 3.44 3.61 -7.27
N SER A 32 2.52 4.24 -7.97
CA SER A 32 2.44 5.70 -8.00
C SER A 32 2.07 6.30 -6.64
N ALA A 33 1.52 5.50 -5.73
CA ALA A 33 1.17 5.95 -4.39
C ALA A 33 2.34 5.86 -3.40
N ILE A 34 3.42 5.22 -3.80
CA ILE A 34 4.58 5.04 -2.93
C ILE A 34 5.42 6.30 -2.92
N VAL A 35 5.67 6.84 -1.72
CA VAL A 35 6.53 8.01 -1.54
C VAL A 35 7.93 7.50 -1.19
N ALA A 36 8.83 7.51 -2.17
CA ALA A 36 10.19 7.03 -1.98
C ALA A 36 11.12 7.71 -2.96
N ASP A 37 12.36 7.90 -2.55
CA ASP A 37 13.40 8.38 -3.44
C ASP A 37 13.91 7.22 -4.28
N GLY A 38 13.90 7.38 -5.59
CA GLY A 38 14.42 6.35 -6.48
C GLY A 38 13.42 5.24 -6.74
N TYR A 39 13.80 4.02 -6.45
CA TYR A 39 13.03 2.84 -6.84
C TYR A 39 11.79 2.65 -5.98
N LYS A 40 10.64 2.69 -6.62
CA LYS A 40 9.34 2.60 -5.94
C LYS A 40 8.86 1.15 -5.92
N LYS A 41 9.20 0.42 -4.88
CA LYS A 41 8.71 -0.94 -4.70
C LYS A 41 8.51 -1.23 -3.22
N LEU A 42 7.65 -2.19 -2.94
CA LEU A 42 7.42 -2.69 -1.60
C LEU A 42 7.75 -4.18 -1.55
N GLU A 43 8.14 -4.65 -0.38
CA GLU A 43 8.46 -6.05 -0.20
C GLU A 43 7.42 -6.70 0.72
N GLU A 44 7.17 -7.98 0.50
CA GLU A 44 6.25 -8.75 1.32
C GLU A 44 6.70 -8.73 2.78
N GLY A 45 5.77 -8.42 3.67
CA GLY A 45 6.06 -8.35 5.11
C GLY A 45 6.61 -7.01 5.57
N GLN A 46 6.83 -6.07 4.65
CA GLN A 46 7.37 -4.76 5.01
C GLN A 46 6.31 -3.90 5.71
N LYS A 47 6.72 -3.21 6.78
CA LYS A 47 5.84 -2.26 7.46
C LYS A 47 5.78 -0.95 6.70
N VAL A 48 4.57 -0.41 6.58
CA VAL A 48 4.35 0.85 5.87
C VAL A 48 3.35 1.71 6.64
N THR A 49 3.42 3.02 6.40
CA THR A 49 2.36 3.95 6.78
C THR A 49 1.73 4.49 5.51
N PHE A 50 0.45 4.79 5.58
CA PHE A 50 -0.26 5.26 4.39
C PHE A 50 -1.54 5.98 4.78
N ASP A 51 -2.09 6.74 3.82
CA ASP A 51 -3.43 7.30 3.92
C ASP A 51 -4.31 6.55 2.92
N THR A 52 -5.61 6.77 3.01
CA THR A 52 -6.55 6.16 2.07
C THR A 52 -7.37 7.24 1.39
N GLU A 53 -7.81 6.94 0.17
CA GLU A 53 -8.74 7.81 -0.54
C GLU A 53 -9.72 6.96 -1.33
N PRO A 54 -10.89 7.51 -1.66
CA PRO A 54 -11.89 6.74 -2.43
C PRO A 54 -11.38 6.36 -3.81
N ASP A 55 -11.59 5.10 -4.18
CA ASP A 55 -11.27 4.60 -5.51
C ASP A 55 -12.22 3.43 -5.80
N PRO A 56 -13.15 3.58 -6.74
CA PRO A 56 -14.10 2.51 -7.06
C PRO A 56 -13.45 1.25 -7.61
N ARG A 57 -12.19 1.34 -8.03
CA ARG A 57 -11.43 0.19 -8.53
C ARG A 57 -10.58 -0.46 -7.45
N GLY A 58 -10.51 0.17 -6.27
CA GLY A 58 -9.72 -0.36 -5.17
C GLY A 58 -10.51 -1.35 -4.33
N SER A 59 -9.82 -2.00 -3.41
CA SER A 59 -10.43 -2.92 -2.46
C SER A 59 -11.34 -2.14 -1.53
N ARG A 60 -12.60 -2.56 -1.39
CA ARG A 60 -13.60 -1.91 -0.53
C ARG A 60 -13.84 -0.44 -0.89
N GLY A 61 -13.56 -0.06 -2.15
CA GLY A 61 -13.79 1.30 -2.60
C GLY A 61 -12.73 2.31 -2.16
N VAL A 62 -11.59 1.84 -1.67
CA VAL A 62 -10.50 2.72 -1.26
C VAL A 62 -9.16 2.19 -1.78
N ARG A 63 -8.19 3.08 -1.84
CA ARG A 63 -6.81 2.72 -2.19
C ARG A 63 -5.85 3.42 -1.23
N ALA A 64 -4.67 2.85 -1.06
CA ALA A 64 -3.63 3.49 -0.27
C ALA A 64 -2.96 4.61 -1.07
N VAL A 65 -2.67 5.71 -0.39
CA VAL A 65 -1.93 6.84 -0.97
C VAL A 65 -0.88 7.28 0.03
N ASN A 66 0.12 8.02 -0.43
CA ASN A 66 1.21 8.51 0.42
C ASN A 66 1.84 7.38 1.23
N VAL A 67 2.11 6.27 0.55
CA VAL A 67 2.65 5.07 1.20
C VAL A 67 4.14 5.28 1.47
N VAL A 68 4.52 5.18 2.73
CA VAL A 68 5.91 5.34 3.16
C VAL A 68 6.37 4.06 3.84
N ALA A 69 7.42 3.44 3.31
CA ALA A 69 7.98 2.24 3.89
C ALA A 69 8.74 2.60 5.16
N GLN A 70 8.50 1.85 6.22
CA GLN A 70 9.25 1.99 7.46
C GLN A 70 10.47 1.09 7.41
N SER A 71 11.59 1.64 7.75
CA SER A 71 12.84 0.86 7.79
C SER A 71 13.00 0.10 9.08
#